data_a2937831a167af6d2d6edc75cfab93a0
#
_entry.id   a2937831a167af6d2d6edc75cfab93a0
#
_cell.length_a   1.000
_cell.length_b   1.000
_cell.length_c   1.000
_cell.angle_alpha   90.00
_cell.angle_beta   90.00
_cell.angle_gamma   90.00
#
_symmetry.space_group_name_H-M   'P 1'
#
loop_
_entity.id
_entity.type
_entity.pdbx_description
1 polymer ?
#
loop_
_entity_poly.entity_id
_entity_poly.type
_entity_poly.pdbx_seq_one_letter_code
_entity_poly.pdbx_strand_id
1 'polypeptide(L)'
;KTVKGELQSGDVGEGEEIPMSRYTVEEKPFDTIKIEKYRKGVSLEAISEKGYEVAVQDTDDEFKSDLQNVVTDKFYAQLKAGSLTGHETTWQMAVAMAIGKVVAKFQKMKRTATGVAVWVNTLDVYKYLGAADITLQTAFGFKYLTNFLGADVVFVTSEVPQNVVIATPLNNMIAYYVDPGDSEFAKAGLGFTTDSETGFIGFHSEGTYSRMISDNYAIMGLRLFCEYLDAIAYISVGESDTQTLGTLRVTSEAGSEAGTTKLTVKEQLMSMRNCWKYKDAAAATSVTYGMDVKNWSKWDGESEIASTAGHHITLVECDQNYKAVRSGDVAVTVNPGA
;
A
#
# COMPACT_ATOMS: atom_id res chain seq x y z
N LYS A 1 -2.99 -25.75 4.29
CA LYS A 1 -3.76 -26.45 5.35
C LYS A 1 -4.19 -25.43 6.41
N THR A 2 -5.47 -25.36 6.70
CA THR A 2 -6.01 -24.51 7.76
C THR A 2 -6.55 -25.40 8.87
N VAL A 3 -6.11 -25.18 10.11
CA VAL A 3 -6.62 -25.90 11.26
C VAL A 3 -7.80 -25.11 11.81
N LYS A 4 -8.98 -25.73 11.91
CA LYS A 4 -10.16 -25.18 12.56
C LYS A 4 -10.48 -25.99 13.82
N GLY A 5 -10.84 -25.31 14.88
CA GLY A 5 -11.24 -25.92 16.13
C GLY A 5 -11.18 -24.90 17.26
N GLU A 6 -11.87 -25.20 18.33
CA GLU A 6 -11.87 -24.38 19.54
C GLU A 6 -11.48 -25.23 20.74
N LEU A 7 -10.66 -24.63 21.61
CA LEU A 7 -10.33 -25.23 22.90
C LEU A 7 -11.58 -25.15 23.79
N GLN A 8 -12.03 -26.30 24.28
CA GLN A 8 -13.12 -26.36 25.26
C GLN A 8 -12.63 -25.90 26.63
N SER A 9 -13.55 -25.50 27.50
CA SER A 9 -13.20 -25.05 28.84
C SER A 9 -12.48 -26.16 29.62
N GLY A 10 -11.36 -25.81 30.27
CA GLY A 10 -10.65 -26.67 31.18
C GLY A 10 -11.12 -26.55 32.64
N ASP A 11 -12.12 -25.67 32.90
CA ASP A 11 -12.71 -25.50 34.23
C ASP A 11 -13.81 -26.54 34.39
N VAL A 12 -13.43 -27.70 34.91
CA VAL A 12 -14.31 -28.85 35.19
C VAL A 12 -14.28 -29.17 36.68
N GLY A 13 -15.43 -29.48 37.25
CA GLY A 13 -15.55 -29.89 38.65
C GLY A 13 -14.90 -31.23 38.94
N GLU A 14 -14.68 -31.50 40.23
CA GLU A 14 -14.12 -32.79 40.69
C GLU A 14 -15.06 -33.94 40.31
N GLY A 15 -14.55 -34.89 39.50
CA GLY A 15 -15.30 -36.04 39.01
C GLY A 15 -16.13 -35.79 37.72
N GLU A 16 -16.07 -34.62 37.15
CA GLU A 16 -16.74 -34.33 35.88
C GLU A 16 -15.85 -34.74 34.66
N GLU A 17 -16.51 -35.09 33.56
CA GLU A 17 -15.81 -35.47 32.33
C GLU A 17 -15.21 -34.23 31.63
N ILE A 18 -13.91 -34.30 31.31
CA ILE A 18 -13.20 -33.24 30.60
C ILE A 18 -13.73 -33.14 29.16
N PRO A 19 -14.29 -31.98 28.69
CA PRO A 19 -14.80 -31.85 27.36
C PRO A 19 -13.68 -31.94 26.31
N MET A 20 -13.95 -32.71 25.23
CA MET A 20 -12.97 -32.96 24.19
C MET A 20 -12.91 -31.82 23.19
N SER A 21 -11.75 -31.14 23.12
CA SER A 21 -11.44 -30.17 22.05
C SER A 21 -11.17 -30.90 20.73
N ARG A 22 -11.89 -30.59 19.68
CA ARG A 22 -11.69 -31.17 18.35
C ARG A 22 -11.08 -30.17 17.41
N TYR A 23 -10.02 -30.58 16.74
CA TYR A 23 -9.38 -29.81 15.67
C TYR A 23 -9.45 -30.59 14.37
N THR A 24 -9.90 -29.90 13.31
CA THR A 24 -9.96 -30.47 11.95
C THR A 24 -9.00 -29.72 11.05
N VAL A 25 -8.30 -30.45 10.18
CA VAL A 25 -7.42 -29.87 9.18
C VAL A 25 -8.18 -29.77 7.86
N GLU A 26 -8.43 -28.55 7.39
CA GLU A 26 -8.96 -28.31 6.05
C GLU A 26 -7.82 -28.07 5.08
N GLU A 27 -7.82 -28.82 3.97
CA GLU A 27 -6.92 -28.57 2.85
C GLU A 27 -7.66 -27.69 1.83
N LYS A 28 -7.09 -26.51 1.56
CA LYS A 28 -7.53 -25.72 0.38
C LYS A 28 -6.65 -26.12 -0.78
N PRO A 29 -7.24 -26.67 -1.87
CA PRO A 29 -6.49 -26.90 -3.08
C PRO A 29 -6.05 -25.55 -3.64
N PHE A 30 -4.78 -25.44 -4.02
CA PHE A 30 -4.27 -24.31 -4.80
C PHE A 30 -4.39 -24.63 -6.29
N ASP A 31 -4.46 -23.60 -7.11
CA ASP A 31 -4.37 -23.74 -8.56
C ASP A 31 -3.07 -24.44 -8.96
N THR A 32 -3.15 -25.19 -10.07
CA THR A 32 -1.98 -25.85 -10.66
C THR A 32 -0.93 -24.82 -11.05
N ILE A 33 0.35 -25.13 -10.79
CA ILE A 33 1.46 -24.30 -11.26
C ILE A 33 1.55 -24.45 -12.77
N LYS A 34 1.38 -23.36 -13.52
CA LYS A 34 1.56 -23.33 -14.96
C LYS A 34 3.03 -23.15 -15.28
N ILE A 35 3.58 -23.98 -16.17
CA ILE A 35 4.92 -23.81 -16.71
C ILE A 35 4.83 -22.83 -17.87
N GLU A 36 5.44 -21.67 -17.71
CA GLU A 36 5.64 -20.68 -18.76
C GLU A 36 6.85 -21.09 -19.60
N LYS A 37 6.76 -20.87 -20.90
CA LYS A 37 7.77 -21.32 -21.88
C LYS A 37 8.13 -20.16 -22.76
N TYR A 38 9.42 -19.92 -22.89
CA TYR A 38 9.98 -18.82 -23.64
C TYR A 38 10.99 -19.35 -24.63
N ARG A 39 11.18 -18.66 -25.75
CA ARG A 39 12.14 -19.01 -26.79
C ARG A 39 12.75 -17.75 -27.37
N LYS A 40 14.05 -17.77 -27.54
CA LYS A 40 14.84 -16.78 -28.29
C LYS A 40 15.62 -17.49 -29.38
N GLY A 41 15.66 -16.95 -30.59
CA GLY A 41 16.44 -17.51 -31.71
C GLY A 41 17.35 -16.45 -32.34
N VAL A 42 18.56 -16.83 -32.65
CA VAL A 42 19.56 -15.97 -33.36
C VAL A 42 19.97 -16.65 -34.67
N SER A 43 19.80 -15.94 -35.79
CA SER A 43 20.08 -16.48 -37.12
C SER A 43 21.61 -16.57 -37.41
N LEU A 44 21.98 -17.48 -38.31
CA LEU A 44 23.34 -17.64 -38.76
C LEU A 44 23.90 -16.34 -39.37
N GLU A 45 23.08 -15.59 -40.10
CA GLU A 45 23.43 -14.31 -40.70
C GLU A 45 23.80 -13.29 -39.63
N ALA A 46 23.02 -13.18 -38.56
CA ALA A 46 23.31 -12.26 -37.44
C ALA A 46 24.61 -12.63 -36.71
N ILE A 47 24.88 -13.94 -36.54
CA ILE A 47 26.15 -14.42 -35.98
C ILE A 47 27.33 -14.12 -36.90
N SER A 48 27.16 -14.30 -38.22
CA SER A 48 28.20 -13.99 -39.19
C SER A 48 28.50 -12.50 -39.27
N GLU A 49 27.49 -11.65 -39.14
CA GLU A 49 27.63 -10.20 -39.22
C GLU A 49 28.22 -9.58 -37.95
N LYS A 50 27.75 -10.01 -36.78
CA LYS A 50 28.06 -9.35 -35.48
C LYS A 50 29.04 -10.14 -34.59
N GLY A 51 29.31 -11.40 -34.93
CA GLY A 51 30.07 -12.34 -34.11
C GLY A 51 29.22 -13.02 -33.03
N TYR A 52 29.76 -14.12 -32.48
CA TYR A 52 29.03 -14.94 -31.47
C TYR A 52 28.75 -14.18 -30.18
N GLU A 53 29.72 -13.42 -29.66
CA GLU A 53 29.56 -12.69 -28.40
C GLU A 53 28.35 -11.71 -28.48
N VAL A 54 28.34 -10.81 -29.45
CA VAL A 54 27.30 -9.78 -29.58
C VAL A 54 25.96 -10.38 -30.01
N ALA A 55 25.97 -11.35 -30.95
CA ALA A 55 24.72 -11.89 -31.46
C ALA A 55 24.03 -12.89 -30.51
N VAL A 56 24.80 -13.65 -29.74
CA VAL A 56 24.30 -14.73 -28.90
C VAL A 56 24.43 -14.38 -27.43
N GLN A 57 25.66 -14.15 -26.91
CA GLN A 57 25.87 -13.96 -25.46
C GLN A 57 25.18 -12.70 -24.91
N ASP A 58 25.41 -11.53 -25.51
CA ASP A 58 24.78 -10.28 -25.04
C ASP A 58 23.25 -10.39 -25.07
N THR A 59 22.71 -11.05 -26.08
CA THR A 59 21.25 -11.26 -26.19
C THR A 59 20.73 -12.38 -25.27
N ASP A 60 21.55 -13.32 -24.84
CA ASP A 60 21.21 -14.31 -23.82
C ASP A 60 21.15 -13.67 -22.43
N ASP A 61 22.09 -12.77 -22.13
CA ASP A 61 22.10 -12.03 -20.88
C ASP A 61 20.85 -11.14 -20.74
N GLU A 62 20.46 -10.45 -21.82
CA GLU A 62 19.23 -9.66 -21.86
C GLU A 62 17.99 -10.55 -21.70
N PHE A 63 17.93 -11.70 -22.41
CA PHE A 63 16.84 -12.66 -22.28
C PHE A 63 16.70 -13.19 -20.85
N LYS A 64 17.82 -13.46 -20.18
CA LYS A 64 17.84 -13.86 -18.77
C LYS A 64 17.32 -12.72 -17.88
N SER A 65 17.78 -11.50 -18.10
CA SER A 65 17.36 -10.30 -17.39
C SER A 65 15.83 -10.09 -17.50
N ASP A 66 15.29 -10.22 -18.72
CA ASP A 66 13.84 -10.11 -18.96
C ASP A 66 13.04 -11.15 -18.17
N LEU A 67 13.52 -12.40 -18.12
CA LEU A 67 12.87 -13.45 -17.33
C LEU A 67 12.91 -13.17 -15.82
N GLN A 68 14.02 -12.62 -15.33
CA GLN A 68 14.12 -12.19 -13.91
C GLN A 68 13.18 -11.01 -13.62
N ASN A 69 13.01 -10.08 -14.56
CA ASN A 69 12.05 -8.99 -14.45
C ASN A 69 10.61 -9.50 -14.36
N VAL A 70 10.22 -10.52 -15.14
CA VAL A 70 8.90 -11.16 -15.02
C VAL A 70 8.64 -11.71 -13.61
N VAL A 71 9.67 -12.29 -12.97
CA VAL A 71 9.55 -12.76 -11.57
C VAL A 71 9.34 -11.59 -10.62
N THR A 72 10.12 -10.53 -10.79
CA THR A 72 10.04 -9.31 -10.00
C THR A 72 8.65 -8.67 -10.11
N ASP A 73 8.12 -8.56 -11.32
CA ASP A 73 6.76 -8.03 -11.56
C ASP A 73 5.68 -8.84 -10.85
N LYS A 74 5.74 -10.18 -10.94
CA LYS A 74 4.82 -11.07 -10.24
C LYS A 74 4.91 -10.90 -8.73
N PHE A 75 6.09 -10.73 -8.18
CA PHE A 75 6.32 -10.51 -6.76
C PHE A 75 5.69 -9.18 -6.29
N TYR A 76 5.97 -8.08 -6.97
CA TYR A 76 5.39 -6.79 -6.62
C TYR A 76 3.89 -6.71 -6.87
N ALA A 77 3.36 -7.43 -7.84
CA ALA A 77 1.91 -7.54 -8.04
C ALA A 77 1.22 -8.16 -6.80
N GLN A 78 1.83 -9.19 -6.19
CA GLN A 78 1.31 -9.77 -4.94
C GLN A 78 1.40 -8.80 -3.76
N LEU A 79 2.50 -8.06 -3.61
CA LEU A 79 2.65 -7.07 -2.55
C LEU A 79 1.64 -5.92 -2.68
N LYS A 80 1.42 -5.44 -3.91
CA LYS A 80 0.44 -4.37 -4.20
C LYS A 80 -1.01 -4.79 -3.97
N ALA A 81 -1.30 -6.10 -3.93
CA ALA A 81 -2.62 -6.65 -3.62
C ALA A 81 -2.96 -6.65 -2.12
N GLY A 82 -2.08 -6.14 -1.27
CA GLY A 82 -2.30 -6.02 0.17
C GLY A 82 -3.53 -5.18 0.52
N SER A 83 -4.32 -5.65 1.47
CA SER A 83 -5.58 -5.00 1.87
C SER A 83 -5.57 -4.37 3.25
N LEU A 84 -4.47 -4.43 3.99
CA LEU A 84 -4.31 -3.77 5.29
C LEU A 84 -3.88 -2.31 5.09
N THR A 85 -4.81 -1.47 4.66
CA THR A 85 -4.55 -0.09 4.26
C THR A 85 -4.41 0.87 5.45
N GLY A 86 -3.76 2.01 5.21
CA GLY A 86 -3.62 3.11 6.16
C GLY A 86 -3.04 4.34 5.47
N HIS A 87 -2.99 5.44 6.22
CA HIS A 87 -2.46 6.70 5.76
C HIS A 87 -1.69 7.38 6.89
N GLU A 88 -0.55 7.98 6.59
CA GLU A 88 0.28 8.70 7.54
C GLU A 88 0.88 9.96 6.89
N THR A 89 1.14 10.98 7.70
CA THR A 89 1.62 12.26 7.20
C THR A 89 3.11 12.28 6.89
N THR A 90 3.89 11.41 7.51
CA THR A 90 5.34 11.31 7.30
C THR A 90 5.77 9.90 6.95
N TRP A 91 6.85 9.80 6.20
CA TRP A 91 7.42 8.52 5.78
C TRP A 91 7.80 7.61 6.97
N GLN A 92 8.42 8.18 8.03
CA GLN A 92 8.81 7.41 9.22
C GLN A 92 7.58 6.85 9.95
N MET A 93 6.52 7.66 10.09
CA MET A 93 5.27 7.21 10.70
C MET A 93 4.62 6.11 9.87
N ALA A 94 4.66 6.23 8.55
CA ALA A 94 4.13 5.20 7.65
C ALA A 94 4.88 3.86 7.77
N VAL A 95 6.21 3.89 7.86
CA VAL A 95 7.02 2.68 8.11
C VAL A 95 6.65 2.05 9.46
N ALA A 96 6.64 2.84 10.53
CA ALA A 96 6.30 2.36 11.87
C ALA A 96 4.86 1.81 11.93
N MET A 97 3.91 2.50 11.30
CA MET A 97 2.51 2.08 11.26
C MET A 97 2.32 0.81 10.41
N ALA A 98 3.02 0.68 9.28
CA ALA A 98 2.99 -0.52 8.46
C ALA A 98 3.43 -1.75 9.26
N ILE A 99 4.55 -1.65 9.97
CA ILE A 99 5.07 -2.71 10.84
C ILE A 99 4.07 -3.01 11.97
N GLY A 100 3.61 -1.98 12.68
CA GLY A 100 2.67 -2.12 13.79
C GLY A 100 1.37 -2.81 13.39
N LYS A 101 0.79 -2.44 12.24
CA LYS A 101 -0.44 -3.06 11.72
C LYS A 101 -0.23 -4.54 11.36
N VAL A 102 0.88 -4.88 10.73
CA VAL A 102 1.23 -6.26 10.38
C VAL A 102 1.39 -7.11 11.64
N VAL A 103 2.18 -6.65 12.60
CA VAL A 103 2.40 -7.36 13.88
C VAL A 103 1.08 -7.53 14.63
N ALA A 104 0.29 -6.46 14.75
CA ALA A 104 -1.02 -6.52 15.42
C ALA A 104 -1.99 -7.50 14.72
N LYS A 105 -1.96 -7.56 13.37
CA LYS A 105 -2.78 -8.50 12.61
C LYS A 105 -2.39 -9.95 12.92
N PHE A 106 -1.10 -10.27 12.92
CA PHE A 106 -0.60 -11.61 13.24
C PHE A 106 -0.91 -12.00 14.70
N GLN A 107 -0.75 -11.07 15.66
CA GLN A 107 -1.14 -11.28 17.04
C GLN A 107 -2.64 -11.60 17.20
N LYS A 108 -3.52 -10.87 16.48
CA LYS A 108 -4.96 -11.17 16.47
C LYS A 108 -5.27 -12.56 15.89
N MET A 109 -4.47 -13.04 14.94
CA MET A 109 -4.56 -14.40 14.42
C MET A 109 -3.90 -15.45 15.33
N LYS A 110 -3.37 -15.05 16.51
CA LYS A 110 -2.59 -15.88 17.44
C LYS A 110 -1.38 -16.53 16.75
N ARG A 111 -0.72 -15.78 15.87
CA ARG A 111 0.47 -16.19 15.13
C ARG A 111 1.60 -15.19 15.36
N THR A 112 2.82 -15.62 15.13
CA THR A 112 4.01 -14.76 15.21
C THR A 112 4.37 -14.23 13.84
N ALA A 113 4.54 -12.92 13.72
CA ALA A 113 5.15 -12.31 12.55
C ALA A 113 6.67 -12.50 12.65
N THR A 114 7.25 -13.20 11.70
CA THR A 114 8.69 -13.48 11.70
C THR A 114 9.36 -12.70 10.57
N GLY A 115 10.33 -11.86 10.92
CA GLY A 115 11.11 -11.09 9.96
C GLY A 115 10.23 -10.13 9.16
N VAL A 116 9.85 -8.99 9.76
CA VAL A 116 9.03 -7.99 9.04
C VAL A 116 9.89 -7.27 8.02
N ALA A 117 9.58 -7.48 6.74
CA ALA A 117 10.19 -6.77 5.62
C ALA A 117 9.29 -5.61 5.17
N VAL A 118 9.94 -4.51 4.79
CA VAL A 118 9.29 -3.29 4.32
C VAL A 118 9.83 -2.95 2.93
N TRP A 119 8.96 -2.54 2.02
CA TRP A 119 9.33 -2.07 0.67
C TRP A 119 8.92 -0.61 0.52
N VAL A 120 9.83 0.18 0.00
CA VAL A 120 9.69 1.63 -0.13
C VAL A 120 10.24 2.13 -1.45
N ASN A 121 9.70 3.26 -1.93
CA ASN A 121 10.19 3.86 -3.16
C ASN A 121 11.57 4.47 -2.99
N THR A 122 12.40 4.29 -4.01
CA THR A 122 13.77 4.82 -4.05
C THR A 122 13.83 6.33 -3.80
N LEU A 123 12.94 7.11 -4.44
CA LEU A 123 12.96 8.58 -4.32
C LEU A 123 12.55 9.03 -2.92
N ASP A 124 11.61 8.34 -2.28
CA ASP A 124 11.18 8.65 -0.92
C ASP A 124 12.31 8.44 0.09
N VAL A 125 13.07 7.35 -0.08
CA VAL A 125 14.24 7.05 0.75
C VAL A 125 15.32 8.09 0.55
N TYR A 126 15.68 8.43 -0.69
CA TYR A 126 16.71 9.45 -0.94
C TYR A 126 16.31 10.84 -0.48
N LYS A 127 15.03 11.19 -0.56
CA LYS A 127 14.49 12.43 0.03
C LYS A 127 14.69 12.44 1.55
N TYR A 128 14.47 11.32 2.21
CA TYR A 128 14.71 11.17 3.64
C TYR A 128 16.20 11.19 3.97
N LEU A 129 17.04 10.45 3.24
CA LEU A 129 18.49 10.40 3.46
C LEU A 129 19.19 11.72 3.18
N GLY A 130 18.66 12.53 2.27
CA GLY A 130 19.17 13.90 2.05
C GLY A 130 19.02 14.81 3.25
N ALA A 131 18.16 14.46 4.21
CA ALA A 131 17.97 15.14 5.49
C ALA A 131 18.61 14.40 6.68
N ALA A 132 19.12 13.18 6.50
CA ALA A 132 19.67 12.31 7.53
C ALA A 132 21.00 11.71 7.07
N ASP A 133 21.96 11.62 7.99
CA ASP A 133 23.30 11.05 7.71
C ASP A 133 23.28 9.51 7.84
N ILE A 134 22.58 8.84 6.91
CA ILE A 134 22.39 7.39 6.89
C ILE A 134 22.88 6.81 5.57
N THR A 135 23.61 5.69 5.62
CA THR A 135 24.13 5.00 4.43
C THR A 135 23.28 3.77 4.09
N LEU A 136 22.95 3.60 2.81
CA LEU A 136 22.30 2.40 2.27
C LEU A 136 23.30 1.26 2.11
N GLN A 137 22.89 0.06 2.48
CA GLN A 137 23.62 -1.17 2.19
C GLN A 137 23.17 -1.74 0.83
N THR A 138 24.03 -2.51 0.17
CA THR A 138 23.73 -3.15 -1.11
C THR A 138 24.06 -4.64 -1.04
N ALA A 139 23.11 -5.50 -1.41
CA ALA A 139 23.34 -6.93 -1.62
C ALA A 139 22.44 -7.44 -2.74
N PHE A 140 22.94 -8.36 -3.58
CA PHE A 140 22.20 -8.96 -4.71
C PHE A 140 21.52 -7.92 -5.64
N GLY A 141 22.19 -6.78 -5.85
CA GLY A 141 21.64 -5.68 -6.66
C GLY A 141 20.58 -4.81 -5.99
N PHE A 142 20.11 -5.16 -4.79
CA PHE A 142 19.13 -4.39 -4.05
C PHE A 142 19.79 -3.48 -3.02
N LYS A 143 19.23 -2.27 -2.85
CA LYS A 143 19.57 -1.36 -1.75
C LYS A 143 18.62 -1.62 -0.59
N TYR A 144 19.15 -1.66 0.63
CA TYR A 144 18.36 -1.95 1.83
C TYR A 144 18.91 -1.27 3.08
N LEU A 145 18.07 -1.20 4.10
CA LEU A 145 18.40 -0.78 5.46
C LEU A 145 18.04 -1.93 6.42
N THR A 146 18.90 -2.22 7.38
CA THR A 146 18.64 -3.21 8.43
C THR A 146 18.25 -2.51 9.73
N ASN A 147 17.36 -3.15 10.50
CA ASN A 147 16.91 -2.67 11.82
C ASN A 147 16.40 -1.22 11.83
N PHE A 148 15.78 -0.79 10.73
CA PHE A 148 15.25 0.56 10.59
C PHE A 148 13.83 0.65 11.13
N LEU A 149 13.61 1.46 12.17
CA LEU A 149 12.30 1.66 12.82
C LEU A 149 11.60 0.35 13.25
N GLY A 150 12.35 -0.71 13.53
CA GLY A 150 11.81 -2.01 13.92
C GLY A 150 11.48 -2.96 12.77
N ALA A 151 11.80 -2.59 11.52
CA ALA A 151 11.85 -3.53 10.40
C ALA A 151 13.13 -4.34 10.45
N ASP A 152 13.06 -5.64 10.18
CA ASP A 152 14.26 -6.47 10.02
C ASP A 152 15.04 -6.07 8.78
N VAL A 153 14.32 -5.77 7.70
CA VAL A 153 14.88 -5.28 6.44
C VAL A 153 13.94 -4.31 5.73
N VAL A 154 14.49 -3.25 5.15
CA VAL A 154 13.78 -2.30 4.28
C VAL A 154 14.38 -2.38 2.89
N PHE A 155 13.62 -2.87 1.93
CA PHE A 155 13.99 -2.91 0.52
C PHE A 155 13.66 -1.60 -0.18
N VAL A 156 14.63 -1.06 -0.88
CA VAL A 156 14.53 0.20 -1.60
C VAL A 156 14.42 -0.08 -3.09
N THR A 157 13.29 0.24 -3.71
CA THR A 157 12.98 -0.12 -5.08
C THR A 157 12.08 0.91 -5.77
N SER A 158 12.19 1.04 -7.07
CA SER A 158 11.27 1.86 -7.89
C SER A 158 9.92 1.20 -8.16
N GLU A 159 9.80 -0.11 -7.89
CA GLU A 159 8.57 -0.88 -8.14
C GLU A 159 7.41 -0.51 -7.20
N VAL A 160 7.73 0.01 -6.02
CA VAL A 160 6.73 0.58 -5.11
C VAL A 160 6.42 2.01 -5.55
N PRO A 161 5.14 2.42 -5.64
CA PRO A 161 4.78 3.80 -5.93
C PRO A 161 5.38 4.79 -4.94
N GLN A 162 5.68 6.02 -5.38
CA GLN A 162 6.08 7.10 -4.48
C GLN A 162 5.01 7.35 -3.42
N ASN A 163 5.44 7.76 -2.25
CA ASN A 163 4.58 8.02 -1.09
C ASN A 163 3.76 6.80 -0.67
N VAL A 164 4.32 5.60 -0.83
CA VAL A 164 3.73 4.34 -0.38
C VAL A 164 4.76 3.51 0.36
N VAL A 165 4.33 2.91 1.45
CA VAL A 165 5.09 1.92 2.22
C VAL A 165 4.32 0.62 2.25
N ILE A 166 4.95 -0.46 1.84
CA ILE A 166 4.39 -1.82 1.90
C ILE A 166 5.16 -2.63 2.93
N ALA A 167 4.47 -3.35 3.79
CA ALA A 167 5.12 -4.23 4.78
C ALA A 167 4.39 -5.57 4.89
N THR A 168 5.15 -6.64 5.05
CA THR A 168 4.64 -7.97 5.39
C THR A 168 5.73 -8.80 6.07
N PRO A 169 5.39 -9.77 6.94
CA PRO A 169 6.39 -10.68 7.46
C PRO A 169 6.88 -11.64 6.38
N LEU A 170 8.13 -12.04 6.45
CA LEU A 170 8.73 -12.99 5.51
C LEU A 170 8.00 -14.33 5.50
N ASN A 171 7.51 -14.79 6.66
CA ASN A 171 6.73 -16.03 6.77
C ASN A 171 5.32 -15.95 6.19
N ASN A 172 4.88 -14.80 5.70
CA ASN A 172 3.64 -14.62 4.92
C ASN A 172 3.84 -14.82 3.42
N MET A 173 5.09 -14.81 2.95
CA MET A 173 5.42 -14.95 1.54
C MET A 173 5.83 -16.38 1.23
N ILE A 174 5.16 -16.98 0.25
CA ILE A 174 5.38 -18.37 -0.14
C ILE A 174 5.65 -18.43 -1.64
N ALA A 175 6.70 -19.16 -2.01
CA ALA A 175 7.03 -19.47 -3.39
C ALA A 175 6.95 -20.98 -3.60
N TYR A 176 6.14 -21.41 -4.56
CA TYR A 176 6.19 -22.77 -5.08
C TYR A 176 6.70 -22.72 -6.52
N TYR A 177 7.57 -23.63 -6.86
CA TYR A 177 8.13 -23.70 -8.20
C TYR A 177 8.28 -25.14 -8.68
N VAL A 178 8.33 -25.31 -9.99
CA VAL A 178 8.69 -26.55 -10.65
C VAL A 178 10.19 -26.56 -10.80
N ASP A 179 10.87 -27.62 -10.33
CA ASP A 179 12.30 -27.78 -10.53
C ASP A 179 12.61 -28.01 -12.01
N PRO A 180 13.33 -27.09 -12.69
CA PRO A 180 13.66 -27.26 -14.10
C PRO A 180 14.64 -28.42 -14.33
N GLY A 181 15.43 -28.79 -13.30
CA GLY A 181 16.38 -29.89 -13.34
C GLY A 181 15.78 -31.25 -13.04
N ASP A 182 14.43 -31.39 -12.95
CA ASP A 182 13.78 -32.65 -12.65
C ASP A 182 14.18 -33.72 -13.65
N SER A 183 14.61 -34.87 -13.13
CA SER A 183 15.05 -36.03 -13.90
C SER A 183 13.97 -36.57 -14.86
N GLU A 184 12.70 -36.38 -14.59
CA GLU A 184 11.59 -36.79 -15.46
C GLU A 184 11.58 -36.01 -16.78
N PHE A 185 11.95 -34.70 -16.75
CA PHE A 185 12.14 -33.94 -17.98
C PHE A 185 13.31 -34.47 -18.83
N ALA A 186 14.41 -34.76 -18.18
CA ALA A 186 15.59 -35.34 -18.88
C ALA A 186 15.28 -36.71 -19.50
N LYS A 187 14.51 -37.59 -18.84
CA LYS A 187 14.06 -38.87 -19.39
C LYS A 187 13.19 -38.72 -20.63
N ALA A 188 12.41 -37.62 -20.70
CA ALA A 188 11.60 -37.30 -21.87
C ALA A 188 12.40 -36.58 -22.98
N GLY A 189 13.73 -36.42 -22.84
CA GLY A 189 14.56 -35.69 -23.79
C GLY A 189 14.49 -34.17 -23.69
N LEU A 190 13.92 -33.65 -22.60
CA LEU A 190 13.72 -32.23 -22.33
C LEU A 190 14.55 -31.80 -21.12
N GLY A 191 15.88 -31.98 -21.20
CA GLY A 191 16.79 -31.55 -20.14
C GLY A 191 17.03 -30.04 -20.15
N PHE A 192 16.94 -29.42 -18.96
CA PHE A 192 17.25 -28.02 -18.76
C PHE A 192 18.37 -27.84 -17.74
N THR A 193 19.16 -26.81 -17.91
CA THR A 193 20.14 -26.34 -16.92
C THR A 193 19.47 -25.29 -16.06
N THR A 194 19.44 -25.52 -14.75
CA THR A 194 18.85 -24.58 -13.80
C THR A 194 19.74 -23.35 -13.63
N ASP A 195 19.15 -22.17 -13.69
CA ASP A 195 19.82 -20.92 -13.39
C ASP A 195 20.27 -20.86 -11.92
N SER A 196 21.56 -20.60 -11.70
CA SER A 196 22.15 -20.60 -10.36
C SER A 196 21.70 -19.44 -9.47
N GLU A 197 21.22 -18.35 -10.04
CA GLU A 197 20.78 -17.17 -9.28
C GLU A 197 19.36 -17.31 -8.78
N THR A 198 18.45 -17.80 -9.61
CA THR A 198 17.03 -17.93 -9.26
C THR A 198 16.67 -19.33 -8.72
N GLY A 199 17.31 -20.38 -9.21
CA GLY A 199 17.03 -21.76 -8.83
C GLY A 199 15.75 -22.36 -9.41
N PHE A 200 14.96 -21.59 -10.18
CA PHE A 200 13.67 -22.03 -10.72
C PHE A 200 13.42 -21.64 -12.19
N ILE A 201 14.38 -21.02 -12.84
CA ILE A 201 14.40 -20.81 -14.29
C ILE A 201 15.31 -21.88 -14.90
N GLY A 202 14.81 -22.59 -15.89
CA GLY A 202 15.60 -23.59 -16.63
C GLY A 202 15.91 -23.10 -18.03
N PHE A 203 17.16 -23.31 -18.50
CA PHE A 203 17.62 -22.95 -19.82
C PHE A 203 18.07 -24.18 -20.60
N HIS A 204 17.79 -24.18 -21.90
CA HIS A 204 18.28 -25.16 -22.85
C HIS A 204 18.62 -24.47 -24.17
N SER A 205 19.83 -24.74 -24.69
CA SER A 205 20.30 -24.18 -25.96
C SER A 205 20.55 -25.29 -26.97
N GLU A 206 20.07 -25.09 -28.19
CA GLU A 206 20.32 -26.02 -29.29
C GLU A 206 20.42 -25.33 -30.64
N GLY A 207 21.12 -25.95 -31.59
CA GLY A 207 21.16 -25.48 -32.97
C GLY A 207 20.09 -26.15 -33.83
N THR A 208 19.20 -25.35 -34.43
CA THR A 208 18.16 -25.81 -35.33
C THR A 208 18.60 -25.70 -36.78
N TYR A 209 19.20 -26.76 -37.33
CA TYR A 209 19.76 -26.78 -38.69
C TYR A 209 18.72 -26.53 -39.79
N SER A 210 17.49 -26.94 -39.61
CA SER A 210 16.41 -26.72 -40.61
C SER A 210 16.11 -25.24 -40.85
N ARG A 211 16.52 -24.38 -39.93
CA ARG A 211 16.35 -22.92 -39.98
C ARG A 211 17.63 -22.12 -39.90
N MET A 212 18.76 -22.80 -39.68
CA MET A 212 20.08 -22.19 -39.42
C MET A 212 20.00 -21.14 -38.31
N ILE A 213 19.45 -21.54 -37.16
CA ILE A 213 19.24 -20.68 -35.99
C ILE A 213 19.87 -21.34 -34.78
N SER A 214 20.48 -20.54 -33.89
CA SER A 214 20.79 -20.90 -32.52
C SER A 214 19.56 -20.57 -31.66
N ASP A 215 18.93 -21.58 -31.10
CA ASP A 215 17.73 -21.45 -30.27
C ASP A 215 18.07 -21.57 -28.79
N ASN A 216 17.54 -20.65 -27.99
CA ASN A 216 17.53 -20.72 -26.53
C ASN A 216 16.11 -20.81 -26.03
N TYR A 217 15.85 -21.86 -25.27
CA TYR A 217 14.55 -22.13 -24.60
C TYR A 217 14.71 -21.83 -23.12
N ALA A 218 13.68 -21.21 -22.54
CA ALA A 218 13.58 -21.09 -21.09
C ALA A 218 12.22 -21.59 -20.61
N ILE A 219 12.23 -22.21 -19.43
CA ILE A 219 11.02 -22.59 -18.71
C ILE A 219 11.02 -21.99 -17.32
N MET A 220 9.84 -21.62 -16.86
CA MET A 220 9.61 -21.12 -15.51
C MET A 220 8.23 -21.57 -15.02
N GLY A 221 8.22 -22.43 -14.02
CA GLY A 221 7.00 -22.81 -13.30
C GLY A 221 7.04 -22.19 -11.90
N LEU A 222 6.56 -20.95 -11.75
CA LEU A 222 6.60 -20.23 -10.48
C LEU A 222 5.22 -19.76 -10.06
N ARG A 223 4.87 -20.01 -8.79
CA ARG A 223 3.70 -19.45 -8.14
C ARG A 223 4.14 -18.72 -6.87
N LEU A 224 4.06 -17.41 -6.90
CA LEU A 224 4.25 -16.54 -5.74
C LEU A 224 2.88 -16.22 -5.14
N PHE A 225 2.75 -16.29 -3.84
CA PHE A 225 1.55 -15.84 -3.15
C PHE A 225 1.83 -15.49 -1.68
N CYS A 226 0.97 -14.65 -1.13
CA CYS A 226 0.95 -14.38 0.29
C CYS A 226 -0.16 -15.19 0.95
N GLU A 227 0.13 -15.87 2.05
CA GLU A 227 -0.85 -16.70 2.77
C GLU A 227 -2.03 -15.85 3.25
N TYR A 228 -1.74 -14.61 3.70
CA TYR A 228 -2.71 -13.65 4.19
C TYR A 228 -2.54 -12.31 3.45
N LEU A 229 -3.35 -12.04 2.45
CA LEU A 229 -3.37 -10.74 1.74
C LEU A 229 -3.81 -9.59 2.66
N ASP A 230 -4.68 -9.90 3.64
CA ASP A 230 -5.14 -8.96 4.66
C ASP A 230 -4.12 -8.73 5.81
N ALA A 231 -2.93 -9.31 5.69
CA ALA A 231 -1.77 -9.08 6.54
C ALA A 231 -0.59 -8.45 5.79
N ILE A 232 -0.82 -7.94 4.58
CA ILE A 232 0.11 -7.06 3.87
C ILE A 232 -0.36 -5.64 4.10
N ALA A 233 0.45 -4.84 4.78
CA ALA A 233 0.18 -3.43 4.99
C ALA A 233 0.52 -2.62 3.74
N TYR A 234 -0.37 -1.71 3.35
CA TYR A 234 -0.22 -0.77 2.27
C TYR A 234 -0.55 0.63 2.82
N ILE A 235 0.46 1.40 3.17
CA ILE A 235 0.32 2.69 3.84
C ILE A 235 0.71 3.80 2.89
N SER A 236 -0.23 4.70 2.63
CA SER A 236 0.05 5.93 1.87
C SER A 236 0.68 7.00 2.77
N VAL A 237 1.56 7.82 2.18
CA VAL A 237 2.29 8.89 2.85
C VAL A 237 1.94 10.23 2.22
N GLY A 238 1.73 11.23 3.03
CA GLY A 238 1.49 12.60 2.57
C GLY A 238 0.38 13.28 3.33
N GLU A 239 0.02 14.48 2.92
CA GLU A 239 -1.22 15.08 3.41
C GLU A 239 -2.39 14.25 2.85
N SER A 240 -3.33 13.88 3.73
CA SER A 240 -4.45 13.04 3.33
C SER A 240 -5.36 13.81 2.37
N ASP A 241 -5.29 13.51 1.09
CA ASP A 241 -6.25 13.98 0.09
C ASP A 241 -7.69 13.48 0.34
N THR A 242 -7.86 12.63 1.36
CA THR A 242 -9.16 12.07 1.76
C THR A 242 -9.70 12.63 3.07
N GLN A 243 -9.13 13.72 3.60
CA GLN A 243 -9.83 14.43 4.66
C GLN A 243 -11.08 15.06 4.04
N THR A 244 -12.21 14.40 4.28
CA THR A 244 -13.51 14.94 3.90
C THR A 244 -13.85 16.11 4.82
N LEU A 245 -14.36 17.19 4.22
CA LEU A 245 -14.86 18.32 4.98
C LEU A 245 -15.91 17.84 5.99
N GLY A 246 -15.67 18.09 7.27
CA GLY A 246 -16.62 17.78 8.31
C GLY A 246 -17.85 18.69 8.23
N THR A 247 -18.96 18.26 8.83
CA THR A 247 -20.21 19.01 8.82
C THR A 247 -20.39 19.75 10.15
N LEU A 248 -20.87 21.01 10.08
CA LEU A 248 -21.33 21.81 11.21
C LEU A 248 -22.83 21.96 11.15
N ARG A 249 -23.48 21.85 12.29
CA ARG A 249 -24.92 22.13 12.45
C ARG A 249 -25.08 23.55 12.94
N VAL A 250 -25.45 24.45 12.02
CA VAL A 250 -25.62 25.88 12.27
C VAL A 250 -27.11 26.22 12.21
N THR A 251 -27.57 27.00 13.17
CA THR A 251 -28.90 27.59 13.13
C THR A 251 -28.82 29.10 13.22
N SER A 252 -29.81 29.79 12.66
CA SER A 252 -29.90 31.25 12.63
C SER A 252 -31.26 31.69 13.24
N GLU A 253 -31.20 32.64 14.12
CA GLU A 253 -32.35 33.32 14.73
C GLU A 253 -32.23 34.83 14.55
N ALA A 254 -33.35 35.57 14.64
CA ALA A 254 -33.31 37.02 14.56
C ALA A 254 -32.44 37.59 15.70
N GLY A 255 -31.55 38.51 15.34
CA GLY A 255 -30.72 39.18 16.34
C GLY A 255 -31.47 40.23 17.19
N SER A 256 -30.74 40.88 18.08
CA SER A 256 -31.31 41.93 18.97
C SER A 256 -31.53 43.25 18.25
N GLU A 257 -30.71 43.56 17.22
CA GLU A 257 -30.79 44.81 16.43
C GLU A 257 -31.32 44.54 15.04
N ALA A 258 -31.94 45.57 14.43
CA ALA A 258 -32.43 45.50 13.05
C ALA A 258 -31.28 45.13 12.06
N GLY A 259 -31.52 44.15 11.19
CA GLY A 259 -30.53 43.69 10.24
C GLY A 259 -29.47 42.74 10.84
N THR A 260 -29.61 42.27 12.06
CA THR A 260 -28.70 41.31 12.66
C THR A 260 -29.32 39.90 12.80
N THR A 261 -28.46 38.89 12.81
CA THR A 261 -28.78 37.49 13.08
C THR A 261 -27.90 36.95 14.18
N LYS A 262 -28.47 36.05 14.99
CA LYS A 262 -27.72 35.28 15.98
C LYS A 262 -27.51 33.86 15.46
N LEU A 263 -26.26 33.43 15.36
CA LEU A 263 -25.91 32.08 14.99
C LEU A 263 -25.73 31.22 16.23
N THR A 264 -26.13 29.97 16.12
CA THR A 264 -25.79 28.92 17.10
C THR A 264 -25.21 27.72 16.39
N VAL A 265 -24.06 27.28 16.88
CA VAL A 265 -23.33 26.09 16.37
C VAL A 265 -23.38 25.02 17.42
N LYS A 266 -23.79 23.82 17.03
CA LYS A 266 -23.91 22.71 17.96
C LYS A 266 -22.55 22.08 18.34
N GLU A 267 -21.60 22.16 17.45
CA GLU A 267 -20.27 21.57 17.58
C GLU A 267 -19.30 22.58 18.21
N GLN A 268 -18.44 22.09 19.10
CA GLN A 268 -17.29 22.87 19.60
C GLN A 268 -16.13 22.79 18.62
N LEU A 269 -15.18 23.74 18.68
CA LEU A 269 -13.94 23.67 17.90
C LEU A 269 -13.19 22.36 18.18
N MET A 270 -12.73 21.69 17.14
CA MET A 270 -11.95 20.44 17.26
C MET A 270 -10.59 20.65 17.95
N SER A 271 -10.08 21.87 17.91
CA SER A 271 -8.82 22.27 18.55
C SER A 271 -8.90 23.70 19.05
N MET A 272 -8.24 23.99 20.18
CA MET A 272 -8.11 25.35 20.72
C MET A 272 -7.32 26.30 19.78
N ARG A 273 -6.64 25.75 18.78
CA ARG A 273 -5.91 26.52 17.76
C ARG A 273 -6.76 26.85 16.53
N ASN A 274 -7.92 26.22 16.38
CA ASN A 274 -8.85 26.48 15.30
C ASN A 274 -9.64 27.75 15.55
N CYS A 275 -10.23 28.31 14.51
CA CYS A 275 -11.09 29.47 14.64
C CYS A 275 -12.29 29.37 13.68
N TRP A 276 -13.33 30.17 14.03
CA TRP A 276 -14.50 30.33 13.20
C TRP A 276 -14.27 31.41 12.15
N LYS A 277 -14.64 31.10 10.91
CA LYS A 277 -14.70 32.05 9.80
C LYS A 277 -16.06 31.90 9.12
N TYR A 278 -16.63 33.02 8.62
CA TYR A 278 -17.88 32.97 7.89
C TYR A 278 -17.87 33.81 6.64
N LYS A 279 -18.77 33.49 5.75
CA LYS A 279 -19.07 34.27 4.56
C LYS A 279 -20.58 34.45 4.44
N ASP A 280 -21.01 35.69 4.35
CA ASP A 280 -22.39 36.08 4.04
C ASP A 280 -22.53 36.29 2.53
N ALA A 281 -23.51 35.66 1.91
CA ALA A 281 -23.75 35.72 0.48
C ALA A 281 -25.23 35.43 0.16
N ALA A 282 -25.71 35.87 -1.03
CA ALA A 282 -27.06 35.58 -1.48
C ALA A 282 -27.38 34.08 -1.67
N ALA A 283 -26.38 33.22 -1.66
CA ALA A 283 -26.51 31.75 -1.72
C ALA A 283 -25.40 31.09 -0.92
N ALA A 284 -25.62 29.84 -0.53
CA ALA A 284 -24.63 29.00 0.15
C ALA A 284 -23.31 28.96 -0.63
N THR A 285 -22.19 29.18 0.05
CA THR A 285 -20.86 29.10 -0.55
C THR A 285 -20.33 27.68 -0.44
N SER A 286 -19.98 27.06 -1.57
CA SER A 286 -19.38 25.74 -1.58
C SER A 286 -18.00 25.78 -0.93
N VAL A 287 -17.75 24.87 0.01
CA VAL A 287 -16.48 24.72 0.74
C VAL A 287 -15.96 23.30 0.52
N THR A 288 -14.66 23.18 0.29
CA THR A 288 -13.94 21.91 0.25
C THR A 288 -12.95 21.83 1.39
N TYR A 289 -12.59 20.62 1.79
CA TYR A 289 -11.55 20.43 2.81
C TYR A 289 -10.24 21.11 2.35
N GLY A 290 -9.54 21.76 3.28
CA GLY A 290 -8.30 22.48 2.97
C GLY A 290 -8.45 23.79 2.20
N MET A 291 -9.69 24.21 1.85
CA MET A 291 -9.95 25.50 1.20
C MET A 291 -9.41 26.66 2.04
N ASP A 292 -8.71 27.60 1.42
CA ASP A 292 -8.19 28.79 2.07
C ASP A 292 -9.32 29.78 2.36
N VAL A 293 -9.59 30.01 3.63
CA VAL A 293 -10.62 30.94 4.13
C VAL A 293 -10.03 32.14 4.86
N LYS A 294 -8.73 32.42 4.67
CA LYS A 294 -8.03 33.52 5.35
C LYS A 294 -8.74 34.87 5.22
N ASN A 295 -9.30 35.16 4.05
CA ASN A 295 -9.98 36.41 3.74
C ASN A 295 -11.45 36.46 4.16
N TRP A 296 -12.00 35.37 4.76
CA TRP A 296 -13.36 35.37 5.27
C TRP A 296 -13.45 36.13 6.59
N SER A 297 -14.63 36.60 6.94
CA SER A 297 -14.87 37.29 8.21
C SER A 297 -14.63 36.37 9.40
N LYS A 298 -14.01 36.86 10.46
CA LYS A 298 -13.83 36.11 11.69
C LYS A 298 -15.10 36.23 12.54
N TRP A 299 -15.46 35.13 13.21
CA TRP A 299 -16.52 35.08 14.18
C TRP A 299 -15.98 34.55 15.51
N ASP A 300 -16.46 35.08 16.62
CA ASP A 300 -16.03 34.69 17.97
C ASP A 300 -16.82 33.51 18.53
N GLY A 301 -17.89 33.09 17.87
CA GLY A 301 -18.78 32.03 18.32
C GLY A 301 -20.01 32.52 19.08
N GLU A 302 -20.13 33.82 19.39
CA GLU A 302 -21.17 34.37 20.24
C GLU A 302 -21.84 35.64 19.69
N SER A 303 -21.04 36.55 19.11
CA SER A 303 -21.54 37.85 18.61
C SER A 303 -22.53 37.71 17.47
N GLU A 304 -23.54 38.60 17.46
CA GLU A 304 -24.48 38.72 16.36
C GLU A 304 -23.78 39.21 15.08
N ILE A 305 -24.27 38.77 13.94
CA ILE A 305 -23.73 39.09 12.63
C ILE A 305 -24.71 39.96 11.86
N ALA A 306 -24.23 41.08 11.33
CA ALA A 306 -25.03 41.87 10.41
C ALA A 306 -25.17 41.11 9.08
N SER A 307 -26.40 40.95 8.60
CA SER A 307 -26.73 40.24 7.38
C SER A 307 -28.01 40.75 6.73
N THR A 308 -28.30 40.25 5.55
CA THR A 308 -29.49 40.65 4.75
C THR A 308 -30.50 39.51 4.74
N ALA A 309 -31.77 39.81 4.88
CA ALA A 309 -32.84 38.83 4.73
C ALA A 309 -32.73 38.05 3.40
N GLY A 310 -32.84 36.73 3.46
CA GLY A 310 -32.70 35.88 2.28
C GLY A 310 -31.26 35.49 1.90
N HIS A 311 -30.27 36.04 2.59
CA HIS A 311 -28.90 35.56 2.46
C HIS A 311 -28.64 34.22 3.17
N HIS A 312 -27.49 33.66 2.91
CA HIS A 312 -26.93 32.49 3.57
C HIS A 312 -25.63 32.86 4.27
N ILE A 313 -25.44 32.34 5.48
CA ILE A 313 -24.15 32.36 6.15
C ILE A 313 -23.54 30.98 6.07
N THR A 314 -22.44 30.85 5.34
CA THR A 314 -21.59 29.66 5.35
C THR A 314 -20.54 29.83 6.43
N LEU A 315 -20.64 29.02 7.50
CA LEU A 315 -19.68 29.01 8.60
C LEU A 315 -18.66 27.90 8.40
N VAL A 316 -17.40 28.20 8.72
CA VAL A 316 -16.27 27.29 8.57
C VAL A 316 -15.46 27.27 9.85
N GLU A 317 -15.13 26.07 10.35
CA GLU A 317 -13.99 25.90 11.24
C GLU A 317 -12.74 25.75 10.39
N CYS A 318 -11.72 26.57 10.66
CA CYS A 318 -10.43 26.50 10.00
C CYS A 318 -9.29 26.29 11.01
N ASP A 319 -8.22 25.66 10.52
CA ASP A 319 -6.99 25.44 11.27
C ASP A 319 -6.17 26.75 11.45
N GLN A 320 -5.01 26.66 12.09
CA GLN A 320 -4.08 27.77 12.30
C GLN A 320 -3.54 28.39 10.99
N ASN A 321 -3.63 27.69 9.86
CA ASN A 321 -3.26 28.14 8.51
C ASN A 321 -4.46 28.65 7.70
N TYR A 322 -5.60 28.81 8.35
CA TYR A 322 -6.87 29.20 7.72
C TYR A 322 -7.39 28.21 6.67
N LYS A 323 -7.09 26.91 6.82
CA LYS A 323 -7.61 25.86 5.95
C LYS A 323 -8.89 25.27 6.52
N ALA A 324 -9.94 25.18 5.71
CA ALA A 324 -11.24 24.67 6.13
C ALA A 324 -11.18 23.20 6.53
N VAL A 325 -11.69 22.87 7.72
CA VAL A 325 -11.76 21.49 8.25
C VAL A 325 -13.19 21.01 8.42
N ARG A 326 -14.12 21.91 8.73
CA ARG A 326 -15.59 21.65 8.80
C ARG A 326 -16.34 22.84 8.26
N SER A 327 -17.51 22.63 7.69
CA SER A 327 -18.41 23.71 7.28
C SER A 327 -19.88 23.38 7.52
N GLY A 328 -20.66 24.42 7.67
CA GLY A 328 -22.14 24.38 7.72
C GLY A 328 -22.71 25.64 7.10
N ASP A 329 -23.87 25.51 6.51
CA ASP A 329 -24.59 26.60 5.89
C ASP A 329 -25.96 26.77 6.52
N VAL A 330 -26.42 28.00 6.62
CA VAL A 330 -27.75 28.32 7.12
C VAL A 330 -28.34 29.52 6.37
N ALA A 331 -29.62 29.41 6.00
CA ALA A 331 -30.39 30.55 5.56
C ALA A 331 -30.60 31.52 6.73
N VAL A 332 -30.34 32.80 6.51
CA VAL A 332 -30.32 33.80 7.56
C VAL A 332 -31.70 34.26 7.95
N THR A 333 -31.99 34.26 9.24
CA THR A 333 -33.12 34.93 9.83
C THR A 333 -32.64 36.23 10.50
N VAL A 334 -32.99 37.37 9.93
CA VAL A 334 -32.60 38.70 10.47
C VAL A 334 -33.76 39.32 11.26
N ASN A 335 -33.40 40.20 12.20
CA ASN A 335 -34.40 41.08 12.84
C ASN A 335 -34.87 42.09 11.84
N PRO A 336 -36.17 42.18 11.50
CA PRO A 336 -36.69 43.11 10.47
C PRO A 336 -36.69 44.58 10.91
N GLY A 337 -36.39 44.86 12.19
CA GLY A 337 -36.60 46.18 12.79
C GLY A 337 -38.07 46.44 13.08
N ALA A 338 -38.33 47.40 13.92
CA ALA A 338 -39.72 47.83 14.28
C ALA A 338 -40.26 48.82 13.28
#